data_78a68fd10c1d22186091da899fa7a7e0
#
_entry.id   78a68fd10c1d22186091da899fa7a7e0
#
_cell.length_a   1.000
_cell.length_b   1.000
_cell.length_c   1.000
_cell.angle_alpha   90.00
_cell.angle_beta   90.00
_cell.angle_gamma   90.00
#
_symmetry.space_group_name_H-M   'P 1'
#
loop_
_entity.id
_entity.type
_entity.pdbx_description
1 polymer ?
#
loop_
_entity_poly.entity_id
_entity_poly.type
_entity_poly.pdbx_seq_one_letter_code
_entity_poly.pdbx_strand_id
1 'polypeptide(L)'
;MNLRVFIVLIVSLLVSSCGEYQKLLKSTDYELKKNKVKEYYDKGEYVKATELLAQVLPRYRATEEAEGLSWMNAEAYLGMKDYIMAGSEFKNFSDLYPYSKNAEEANFMTAMCDYYQSPRAELDQENTRNAVNGFNLFISKFPASARVEEANNHIKELEDRLVEKSYLSAKLYYDMKQYKAAVVALNNSLKEFPESSYREEMMFLKLNSLFLYAEYSYASKQTERYQATLDDYYSYMEEFPKGTYSREVARIYQSTAKILKINSEVKANN
;
A
#
# COMPACT_ATOMS: atom_id res chain seq x y z
N MET A 1 -8.23 30.62 -45.79
CA MET A 1 -9.37 29.91 -45.15
C MET A 1 -9.55 30.50 -43.78
N ASN A 2 -10.68 31.16 -43.50
CA ASN A 2 -10.85 31.90 -42.26
C ASN A 2 -10.86 30.96 -41.03
N LEU A 3 -10.09 31.29 -40.01
CA LEU A 3 -9.98 30.52 -38.76
C LEU A 3 -11.37 30.16 -38.16
N ARG A 4 -12.36 31.08 -38.30
CA ARG A 4 -13.75 30.84 -37.91
C ARG A 4 -14.41 29.67 -38.64
N VAL A 5 -14.17 29.54 -39.97
CA VAL A 5 -14.73 28.46 -40.79
C VAL A 5 -14.05 27.12 -40.42
N PHE A 6 -12.77 27.16 -40.14
CA PHE A 6 -12.02 25.97 -39.67
C PHE A 6 -12.50 25.48 -38.30
N ILE A 7 -12.75 26.39 -37.38
CA ILE A 7 -13.31 26.05 -36.04
C ILE A 7 -14.73 25.49 -36.17
N VAL A 8 -15.58 26.05 -37.01
CA VAL A 8 -16.97 25.56 -37.23
C VAL A 8 -16.93 24.16 -37.84
N LEU A 9 -16.01 23.89 -38.77
CA LEU A 9 -15.85 22.58 -39.41
C LEU A 9 -15.38 21.52 -38.36
N ILE A 10 -14.47 21.86 -37.46
CA ILE A 10 -14.00 20.96 -36.40
C ILE A 10 -15.14 20.68 -35.40
N VAL A 11 -15.90 21.70 -35.00
CA VAL A 11 -17.04 21.54 -34.10
C VAL A 11 -18.14 20.68 -34.72
N SER A 12 -18.43 20.84 -36.01
CA SER A 12 -19.43 20.01 -36.71
C SER A 12 -19.03 18.53 -36.83
N LEU A 13 -17.75 18.23 -36.97
CA LEU A 13 -17.22 16.85 -37.02
C LEU A 13 -17.34 16.18 -35.62
N LEU A 14 -17.13 16.91 -34.53
CA LEU A 14 -17.25 16.40 -33.16
C LEU A 14 -18.70 16.07 -32.79
N VAL A 15 -19.66 16.83 -33.25
CA VAL A 15 -21.09 16.60 -32.96
C VAL A 15 -21.65 15.41 -33.71
N SER A 16 -21.16 15.11 -34.91
CA SER A 16 -21.61 13.97 -35.74
C SER A 16 -21.23 12.61 -35.13
N SER A 17 -20.03 12.49 -34.54
CA SER A 17 -19.54 11.25 -33.93
C SER A 17 -20.33 10.83 -32.68
N CYS A 18 -20.85 11.78 -31.91
CA CYS A 18 -21.63 11.50 -30.70
C CYS A 18 -23.00 10.88 -31.03
N GLY A 19 -23.61 11.23 -32.17
CA GLY A 19 -24.91 10.72 -32.58
C GLY A 19 -24.90 9.23 -33.00
N GLU A 20 -23.84 8.76 -33.66
CA GLU A 20 -23.72 7.36 -34.08
C GLU A 20 -23.50 6.41 -32.89
N TYR A 21 -22.66 6.81 -31.95
CA TYR A 21 -22.42 6.02 -30.74
C TYR A 21 -23.69 5.87 -29.89
N GLN A 22 -24.47 6.95 -29.73
CA GLN A 22 -25.74 6.89 -29.01
C GLN A 22 -26.78 5.99 -29.69
N LYS A 23 -26.81 5.93 -31.02
CA LYS A 23 -27.65 4.97 -31.76
C LYS A 23 -27.18 3.53 -31.54
N LEU A 24 -25.87 3.31 -31.52
CA LEU A 24 -25.28 2.01 -31.23
C LEU A 24 -25.65 1.51 -29.83
N LEU A 25 -25.53 2.36 -28.80
CA LEU A 25 -25.91 1.99 -27.42
C LEU A 25 -27.38 1.56 -27.29
N LYS A 26 -28.28 2.16 -28.08
CA LYS A 26 -29.71 1.84 -28.10
C LYS A 26 -30.07 0.67 -29.03
N SER A 27 -29.16 0.23 -29.86
CA SER A 27 -29.36 -0.89 -30.79
C SER A 27 -29.62 -2.20 -30.03
N THR A 28 -30.39 -3.09 -30.60
CA THR A 28 -30.56 -4.49 -30.16
C THR A 28 -29.66 -5.45 -30.92
N ASP A 29 -28.82 -4.96 -31.83
CA ASP A 29 -27.84 -5.76 -32.56
C ASP A 29 -26.58 -5.97 -31.70
N TYR A 30 -26.57 -7.04 -30.96
CA TYR A 30 -25.45 -7.39 -30.05
C TYR A 30 -24.20 -7.86 -30.82
N GLU A 31 -24.35 -8.38 -32.04
CA GLU A 31 -23.20 -8.76 -32.86
C GLU A 31 -22.46 -7.52 -33.35
N LEU A 32 -23.21 -6.50 -33.82
CA LEU A 32 -22.65 -5.20 -34.16
C LEU A 32 -21.95 -4.55 -32.95
N LYS A 33 -22.59 -4.59 -31.77
CA LYS A 33 -21.99 -4.07 -30.52
C LYS A 33 -20.68 -4.76 -30.19
N LYS A 34 -20.64 -6.10 -30.25
CA LYS A 34 -19.43 -6.88 -29.98
C LYS A 34 -18.27 -6.47 -30.94
N ASN A 35 -18.56 -6.35 -32.23
CA ASN A 35 -17.57 -5.93 -33.20
C ASN A 35 -17.05 -4.51 -32.91
N LYS A 36 -17.95 -3.61 -32.48
CA LYS A 36 -17.58 -2.25 -32.09
C LYS A 36 -16.82 -2.17 -30.75
N VAL A 37 -17.05 -3.10 -29.81
CA VAL A 37 -16.22 -3.22 -28.61
C VAL A 37 -14.76 -3.37 -29.00
N LYS A 38 -14.45 -4.33 -29.89
CA LYS A 38 -13.07 -4.55 -30.33
C LYS A 38 -12.49 -3.31 -31.02
N GLU A 39 -13.25 -2.67 -31.90
CA GLU A 39 -12.82 -1.46 -32.59
C GLU A 39 -12.47 -0.32 -31.62
N TYR A 40 -13.32 -0.07 -30.60
CA TYR A 40 -13.07 0.97 -29.59
C TYR A 40 -11.91 0.61 -28.68
N TYR A 41 -11.82 -0.67 -28.29
CA TYR A 41 -10.70 -1.15 -27.48
C TYR A 41 -9.36 -0.97 -28.19
N ASP A 42 -9.26 -1.39 -29.47
CA ASP A 42 -8.05 -1.28 -30.28
C ASP A 42 -7.63 0.19 -30.51
N LYS A 43 -8.59 1.12 -30.48
CA LYS A 43 -8.35 2.57 -30.57
C LYS A 43 -8.01 3.23 -29.23
N GLY A 44 -8.04 2.50 -28.11
CA GLY A 44 -7.88 3.04 -26.76
C GLY A 44 -9.08 3.86 -26.27
N GLU A 45 -10.24 3.76 -26.93
CA GLU A 45 -11.49 4.40 -26.53
C GLU A 45 -12.20 3.54 -25.46
N TYR A 46 -11.50 3.27 -24.35
CA TYR A 46 -11.89 2.30 -23.35
C TYR A 46 -13.24 2.58 -22.70
N VAL A 47 -13.60 3.85 -22.47
CA VAL A 47 -14.92 4.21 -21.93
C VAL A 47 -16.04 3.67 -22.81
N LYS A 48 -15.96 3.87 -24.14
CA LYS A 48 -16.95 3.36 -25.09
C LYS A 48 -16.95 1.82 -25.13
N ALA A 49 -15.78 1.21 -25.04
CA ALA A 49 -15.64 -0.24 -25.04
C ALA A 49 -16.31 -0.84 -23.80
N THR A 50 -16.07 -0.31 -22.60
CA THR A 50 -16.65 -0.82 -21.33
C THR A 50 -18.17 -0.61 -21.26
N GLU A 51 -18.69 0.53 -21.75
CA GLU A 51 -20.15 0.74 -21.82
C GLU A 51 -20.87 -0.28 -22.74
N LEU A 52 -20.23 -0.66 -23.85
CA LEU A 52 -20.76 -1.69 -24.74
C LEU A 52 -20.56 -3.09 -24.12
N LEU A 53 -19.41 -3.36 -23.49
CA LEU A 53 -19.15 -4.63 -22.81
C LEU A 53 -20.16 -4.92 -21.71
N ALA A 54 -20.58 -3.91 -20.95
CA ALA A 54 -21.64 -4.05 -19.95
C ALA A 54 -22.96 -4.58 -20.53
N GLN A 55 -23.25 -4.31 -21.82
CA GLN A 55 -24.44 -4.81 -22.51
C GLN A 55 -24.20 -6.15 -23.20
N VAL A 56 -22.98 -6.38 -23.71
CA VAL A 56 -22.60 -7.55 -24.50
C VAL A 56 -22.32 -8.76 -23.60
N LEU A 57 -21.52 -8.61 -22.54
CA LEU A 57 -21.11 -9.72 -21.68
C LEU A 57 -22.26 -10.59 -21.16
N PRO A 58 -23.39 -10.03 -20.68
CA PRO A 58 -24.50 -10.85 -20.22
C PRO A 58 -25.12 -11.75 -21.31
N ARG A 59 -25.01 -11.33 -22.59
CA ARG A 59 -25.55 -12.08 -23.75
C ARG A 59 -24.62 -13.20 -24.22
N TYR A 60 -23.32 -13.00 -24.05
CA TYR A 60 -22.31 -13.94 -24.52
C TYR A 60 -21.78 -14.88 -23.43
N ARG A 61 -22.30 -14.78 -22.18
CA ARG A 61 -21.82 -15.52 -20.99
C ARG A 61 -21.60 -17.03 -21.19
N ALA A 62 -22.37 -17.67 -22.05
CA ALA A 62 -22.29 -19.10 -22.29
C ALA A 62 -21.62 -19.44 -23.64
N THR A 63 -20.91 -18.51 -24.25
CA THR A 63 -20.22 -18.71 -25.54
C THR A 63 -18.72 -18.79 -25.34
N GLU A 64 -18.00 -19.33 -26.34
CA GLU A 64 -16.53 -19.36 -26.36
C GLU A 64 -15.91 -17.96 -26.38
N GLU A 65 -16.67 -16.94 -26.80
CA GLU A 65 -16.21 -15.56 -26.88
C GLU A 65 -16.20 -14.84 -25.52
N ALA A 66 -16.93 -15.38 -24.54
CA ALA A 66 -17.09 -14.76 -23.21
C ALA A 66 -15.77 -14.53 -22.50
N GLU A 67 -14.84 -15.48 -22.62
CA GLU A 67 -13.49 -15.35 -22.02
C GLU A 67 -12.75 -14.14 -22.57
N GLY A 68 -12.67 -14.03 -23.92
CA GLY A 68 -11.98 -12.91 -24.58
C GLY A 68 -12.61 -11.54 -24.27
N LEU A 69 -13.95 -11.47 -24.22
CA LEU A 69 -14.67 -10.24 -23.87
C LEU A 69 -14.47 -9.84 -22.40
N SER A 70 -14.44 -10.80 -21.49
CA SER A 70 -14.19 -10.55 -20.06
C SER A 70 -12.75 -10.08 -19.84
N TRP A 71 -11.79 -10.67 -20.53
CA TRP A 71 -10.41 -10.23 -20.50
C TRP A 71 -10.27 -8.77 -20.99
N MET A 72 -10.87 -8.49 -22.14
CA MET A 72 -10.86 -7.13 -22.75
C MET A 72 -11.52 -6.10 -21.83
N ASN A 73 -12.55 -6.49 -21.05
CA ASN A 73 -13.19 -5.61 -20.06
C ASN A 73 -12.22 -5.23 -18.95
N ALA A 74 -11.51 -6.19 -18.37
CA ALA A 74 -10.51 -5.95 -17.35
C ALA A 74 -9.37 -5.04 -17.83
N GLU A 75 -8.84 -5.32 -19.04
CA GLU A 75 -7.77 -4.50 -19.64
C GLU A 75 -8.25 -3.09 -20.00
N ALA A 76 -9.51 -2.93 -20.43
CA ALA A 76 -10.06 -1.60 -20.72
C ALA A 76 -10.14 -0.73 -19.47
N TYR A 77 -10.58 -1.28 -18.31
CA TYR A 77 -10.54 -0.57 -17.04
C TYR A 77 -9.12 -0.24 -16.59
N LEU A 78 -8.17 -1.17 -16.80
CA LEU A 78 -6.75 -0.90 -16.53
C LEU A 78 -6.23 0.24 -17.41
N GLY A 79 -6.57 0.26 -18.69
CA GLY A 79 -6.20 1.31 -19.62
C GLY A 79 -6.77 2.69 -19.26
N MET A 80 -7.94 2.72 -18.59
CA MET A 80 -8.52 3.93 -18.01
C MET A 80 -7.88 4.33 -16.67
N LYS A 81 -7.00 3.49 -16.11
CA LYS A 81 -6.46 3.60 -14.75
C LYS A 81 -7.55 3.54 -13.66
N ASP A 82 -8.69 2.97 -13.97
CA ASP A 82 -9.70 2.62 -12.98
C ASP A 82 -9.30 1.29 -12.31
N TYR A 83 -8.34 1.39 -11.39
CA TYR A 83 -7.74 0.22 -10.76
C TYR A 83 -8.72 -0.53 -9.87
N ILE A 84 -9.77 0.13 -9.35
CA ILE A 84 -10.83 -0.52 -8.57
C ILE A 84 -11.61 -1.48 -9.46
N MET A 85 -12.11 -0.98 -10.59
CA MET A 85 -12.86 -1.82 -11.53
C MET A 85 -11.94 -2.83 -12.21
N ALA A 86 -10.74 -2.46 -12.61
CA ALA A 86 -9.78 -3.37 -13.22
C ALA A 86 -9.46 -4.56 -12.31
N GLY A 87 -9.13 -4.31 -11.03
CA GLY A 87 -8.85 -5.37 -10.05
C GLY A 87 -10.04 -6.30 -9.83
N SER A 88 -11.26 -5.74 -9.76
CA SER A 88 -12.50 -6.54 -9.68
C SER A 88 -12.70 -7.41 -10.92
N GLU A 89 -12.50 -6.88 -12.11
CA GLU A 89 -12.71 -7.61 -13.36
C GLU A 89 -11.61 -8.66 -13.61
N PHE A 90 -10.35 -8.40 -13.28
CA PHE A 90 -9.30 -9.41 -13.32
C PHE A 90 -9.57 -10.56 -12.33
N LYS A 91 -10.03 -10.23 -11.12
CA LYS A 91 -10.41 -11.23 -10.14
C LYS A 91 -11.58 -12.07 -10.66
N ASN A 92 -12.65 -11.44 -11.15
CA ASN A 92 -13.79 -12.11 -11.77
C ASN A 92 -13.36 -13.03 -12.92
N PHE A 93 -12.44 -12.54 -13.77
CA PHE A 93 -11.90 -13.33 -14.87
C PHE A 93 -11.20 -14.60 -14.36
N SER A 94 -10.30 -14.47 -13.37
CA SER A 94 -9.56 -15.61 -12.84
C SER A 94 -10.44 -16.63 -12.13
N ASP A 95 -11.55 -16.17 -11.52
CA ASP A 95 -12.53 -17.03 -10.84
C ASP A 95 -13.42 -17.77 -11.85
N LEU A 96 -13.80 -17.11 -12.96
CA LEU A 96 -14.64 -17.70 -14.00
C LEU A 96 -13.85 -18.61 -14.98
N TYR A 97 -12.61 -18.28 -15.26
CA TYR A 97 -11.77 -18.96 -16.24
C TYR A 97 -10.45 -19.44 -15.65
N PRO A 98 -10.47 -20.31 -14.61
CA PRO A 98 -9.25 -20.71 -13.88
C PRO A 98 -8.25 -21.50 -14.73
N TYR A 99 -8.68 -22.05 -15.87
CA TYR A 99 -7.84 -22.79 -16.82
C TYR A 99 -7.46 -21.97 -18.06
N SER A 100 -7.83 -20.71 -18.10
CA SER A 100 -7.42 -19.79 -19.16
C SER A 100 -5.90 -19.64 -19.17
N LYS A 101 -5.32 -19.45 -20.36
CA LYS A 101 -3.93 -19.04 -20.51
C LYS A 101 -3.63 -17.70 -19.86
N ASN A 102 -4.65 -16.86 -19.66
CA ASN A 102 -4.56 -15.55 -19.03
C ASN A 102 -4.87 -15.59 -17.52
N ALA A 103 -5.19 -16.76 -16.94
CA ALA A 103 -5.57 -16.88 -15.53
C ALA A 103 -4.42 -16.48 -14.58
N GLU A 104 -3.19 -16.82 -14.93
CA GLU A 104 -2.00 -16.42 -14.18
C GLU A 104 -1.85 -14.89 -14.20
N GLU A 105 -1.91 -14.29 -15.39
CA GLU A 105 -1.81 -12.84 -15.56
C GLU A 105 -2.95 -12.10 -14.83
N ALA A 106 -4.18 -12.61 -14.89
CA ALA A 106 -5.31 -12.03 -14.17
C ALA A 106 -5.11 -12.01 -12.64
N ASN A 107 -4.59 -13.10 -12.07
CA ASN A 107 -4.28 -13.15 -10.63
C ASN A 107 -3.18 -12.14 -10.27
N PHE A 108 -2.14 -12.01 -11.10
CA PHE A 108 -1.07 -11.03 -10.90
C PHE A 108 -1.63 -9.60 -11.00
N MET A 109 -2.40 -9.30 -12.04
CA MET A 109 -2.98 -7.98 -12.27
C MET A 109 -3.99 -7.56 -11.22
N THR A 110 -4.67 -8.51 -10.58
CA THR A 110 -5.52 -8.23 -9.41
C THR A 110 -4.68 -7.58 -8.29
N ALA A 111 -3.55 -8.20 -7.93
CA ALA A 111 -2.64 -7.64 -6.92
C ALA A 111 -1.98 -6.32 -7.37
N MET A 112 -1.63 -6.20 -8.67
CA MET A 112 -1.10 -4.97 -9.24
C MET A 112 -2.08 -3.80 -9.16
N CYS A 113 -3.37 -4.04 -9.30
CA CYS A 113 -4.39 -3.00 -9.16
C CYS A 113 -4.43 -2.44 -7.73
N ASP A 114 -4.29 -3.28 -6.71
CA ASP A 114 -4.13 -2.84 -5.31
C ASP A 114 -2.80 -2.10 -5.09
N TYR A 115 -1.71 -2.59 -5.71
CA TYR A 115 -0.41 -1.94 -5.68
C TYR A 115 -0.47 -0.51 -6.24
N TYR A 116 -1.11 -0.30 -7.39
CA TYR A 116 -1.29 1.03 -7.98
C TYR A 116 -2.12 1.97 -7.12
N GLN A 117 -2.98 1.43 -6.26
CA GLN A 117 -3.79 2.20 -5.32
C GLN A 117 -3.12 2.40 -3.97
N SER A 118 -1.99 1.71 -3.69
CA SER A 118 -1.25 1.82 -2.45
C SER A 118 -0.68 3.24 -2.29
N PRO A 119 -1.11 4.00 -1.27
CA PRO A 119 -0.69 5.38 -1.08
C PRO A 119 0.66 5.47 -0.36
N ARG A 120 1.15 6.69 -0.18
CA ARG A 120 2.31 6.97 0.69
C ARG A 120 2.03 6.58 2.15
N ALA A 121 3.09 6.32 2.92
CA ALA A 121 3.03 5.74 4.27
C ALA A 121 2.15 6.50 5.27
N GLU A 122 2.03 7.84 5.16
CA GLU A 122 1.24 8.64 6.09
C GLU A 122 -0.27 8.41 5.98
N LEU A 123 -0.75 7.93 4.83
CA LEU A 123 -2.17 7.68 4.57
C LEU A 123 -2.60 6.29 5.06
N ASP A 124 -3.86 5.94 4.83
CA ASP A 124 -4.38 4.60 5.13
C ASP A 124 -3.72 3.54 4.24
N GLN A 125 -3.39 2.39 4.82
CA GLN A 125 -2.61 1.33 4.17
C GLN A 125 -3.45 0.07 3.84
N GLU A 126 -4.77 0.19 3.67
CA GLU A 126 -5.62 -0.95 3.33
C GLU A 126 -5.21 -1.56 1.98
N ASN A 127 -5.11 -0.72 0.93
CA ASN A 127 -4.69 -1.20 -0.39
C ASN A 127 -3.26 -1.78 -0.38
N THR A 128 -2.36 -1.23 0.44
CA THR A 128 -1.01 -1.79 0.62
C THR A 128 -1.05 -3.21 1.16
N ARG A 129 -1.87 -3.46 2.21
CA ARG A 129 -2.04 -4.81 2.76
C ARG A 129 -2.73 -5.75 1.78
N ASN A 130 -3.73 -5.25 1.05
CA ASN A 130 -4.42 -6.03 0.02
C ASN A 130 -3.45 -6.45 -1.08
N ALA A 131 -2.59 -5.55 -1.56
CA ALA A 131 -1.57 -5.86 -2.55
C ALA A 131 -0.57 -6.92 -2.06
N VAL A 132 -0.05 -6.79 -0.81
CA VAL A 132 0.84 -7.80 -0.21
C VAL A 132 0.16 -9.18 -0.16
N ASN A 133 -1.08 -9.23 0.31
CA ASN A 133 -1.87 -10.46 0.36
C ASN A 133 -2.13 -11.03 -1.04
N GLY A 134 -2.45 -10.17 -2.01
CA GLY A 134 -2.69 -10.55 -3.41
C GLY A 134 -1.45 -11.15 -4.07
N PHE A 135 -0.27 -10.54 -3.89
CA PHE A 135 0.98 -11.10 -4.41
C PHE A 135 1.37 -12.40 -3.72
N ASN A 136 1.19 -12.52 -2.40
CA ASN A 136 1.44 -13.78 -1.68
C ASN A 136 0.50 -14.90 -2.18
N LEU A 137 -0.77 -14.59 -2.43
CA LEU A 137 -1.71 -15.54 -3.02
C LEU A 137 -1.30 -15.95 -4.43
N PHE A 138 -0.85 -14.99 -5.25
CA PHE A 138 -0.32 -15.25 -6.58
C PHE A 138 0.87 -16.20 -6.54
N ILE A 139 1.88 -15.93 -5.70
CA ILE A 139 3.07 -16.79 -5.54
C ILE A 139 2.68 -18.20 -5.09
N SER A 140 1.74 -18.31 -4.14
CA SER A 140 1.25 -19.59 -3.65
C SER A 140 0.54 -20.40 -4.75
N LYS A 141 -0.22 -19.73 -5.63
CA LYS A 141 -0.98 -20.36 -6.70
C LYS A 141 -0.13 -20.71 -7.92
N PHE A 142 0.89 -19.87 -8.21
CA PHE A 142 1.77 -19.99 -9.37
C PHE A 142 3.26 -19.95 -8.99
N PRO A 143 3.75 -20.92 -8.19
CA PRO A 143 5.11 -20.88 -7.66
C PRO A 143 6.20 -21.02 -8.74
N ALA A 144 5.88 -21.51 -9.93
CA ALA A 144 6.79 -21.63 -11.07
C ALA A 144 6.68 -20.47 -12.08
N SER A 145 5.88 -19.44 -11.77
CA SER A 145 5.70 -18.28 -12.64
C SER A 145 6.99 -17.47 -12.76
N ALA A 146 7.28 -16.97 -13.96
CA ALA A 146 8.36 -16.03 -14.20
C ALA A 146 8.17 -14.68 -13.46
N ARG A 147 6.94 -14.37 -13.00
CA ARG A 147 6.63 -13.15 -12.26
C ARG A 147 6.81 -13.25 -10.75
N VAL A 148 7.27 -14.41 -10.22
CA VAL A 148 7.48 -14.59 -8.76
C VAL A 148 8.52 -13.60 -8.23
N GLU A 149 9.60 -13.35 -8.96
CA GLU A 149 10.62 -12.38 -8.57
C GLU A 149 10.06 -10.95 -8.54
N GLU A 150 9.29 -10.55 -9.55
CA GLU A 150 8.61 -9.26 -9.62
C GLU A 150 7.64 -9.09 -8.46
N ALA A 151 6.82 -10.10 -8.17
CA ALA A 151 5.88 -10.09 -7.04
C ALA A 151 6.60 -9.94 -5.69
N ASN A 152 7.71 -10.65 -5.46
CA ASN A 152 8.50 -10.52 -4.24
C ASN A 152 9.11 -9.11 -4.09
N ASN A 153 9.54 -8.48 -5.19
CA ASN A 153 10.05 -7.12 -5.15
C ASN A 153 8.97 -6.11 -4.77
N HIS A 154 7.74 -6.28 -5.29
CA HIS A 154 6.60 -5.46 -4.90
C HIS A 154 6.20 -5.68 -3.43
N ILE A 155 6.19 -6.94 -2.95
CA ILE A 155 5.93 -7.24 -1.54
C ILE A 155 6.92 -6.49 -0.66
N LYS A 156 8.21 -6.57 -0.95
CA LYS A 156 9.24 -5.89 -0.16
C LYS A 156 9.03 -4.37 -0.11
N GLU A 157 8.76 -3.74 -1.25
CA GLU A 157 8.47 -2.29 -1.32
C GLU A 157 7.25 -1.92 -0.45
N LEU A 158 6.19 -2.74 -0.52
CA LEU A 158 4.96 -2.51 0.22
C LEU A 158 5.16 -2.74 1.73
N GLU A 159 5.93 -3.76 2.12
CA GLU A 159 6.30 -4.02 3.52
C GLU A 159 7.13 -2.88 4.09
N ASP A 160 8.12 -2.35 3.36
CA ASP A 160 8.89 -1.18 3.76
C ASP A 160 7.97 0.03 4.03
N ARG A 161 6.92 0.20 3.23
CA ARG A 161 5.89 1.25 3.41
C ARG A 161 5.06 1.04 4.68
N LEU A 162 4.71 -0.21 5.01
CA LEU A 162 4.01 -0.55 6.26
C LEU A 162 4.90 -0.32 7.49
N VAL A 163 6.19 -0.64 7.40
CA VAL A 163 7.20 -0.35 8.42
C VAL A 163 7.28 1.16 8.67
N GLU A 164 7.42 1.95 7.60
CA GLU A 164 7.45 3.41 7.68
C GLU A 164 6.17 3.97 8.32
N LYS A 165 4.99 3.47 7.93
CA LYS A 165 3.71 3.85 8.53
C LYS A 165 3.69 3.62 10.04
N SER A 166 4.12 2.44 10.47
CA SER A 166 4.16 2.07 11.89
C SER A 166 5.08 2.99 12.68
N TYR A 167 6.29 3.24 12.15
CA TYR A 167 7.25 4.18 12.72
C TYR A 167 6.68 5.60 12.82
N LEU A 168 6.17 6.16 11.72
CA LEU A 168 5.63 7.53 11.72
C LEU A 168 4.45 7.70 12.69
N SER A 169 3.57 6.69 12.76
CA SER A 169 2.43 6.69 13.68
C SER A 169 2.88 6.66 15.14
N ALA A 170 3.91 5.88 15.46
CA ALA A 170 4.46 5.80 16.80
C ALA A 170 5.22 7.08 17.18
N LYS A 171 6.04 7.61 16.26
CA LYS A 171 6.79 8.85 16.42
C LYS A 171 5.88 10.06 16.64
N LEU A 172 4.70 10.09 16.01
CA LEU A 172 3.72 11.17 16.19
C LEU A 172 3.34 11.38 17.65
N TYR A 173 3.15 10.31 18.43
CA TYR A 173 2.86 10.42 19.87
C TYR A 173 4.02 11.06 20.64
N TYR A 174 5.27 10.75 20.25
CA TYR A 174 6.45 11.37 20.82
C TYR A 174 6.50 12.88 20.50
N ASP A 175 6.30 13.26 19.25
CA ASP A 175 6.32 14.65 18.78
C ASP A 175 5.20 15.47 19.45
N MET A 176 4.06 14.86 19.71
CA MET A 176 2.95 15.45 20.48
C MET A 176 3.17 15.45 21.99
N LYS A 177 4.34 15.02 22.50
CA LYS A 177 4.69 14.90 23.92
C LYS A 177 3.76 13.97 24.72
N GLN A 178 3.08 13.05 24.04
CA GLN A 178 2.23 12.03 24.64
C GLN A 178 3.09 10.81 25.03
N TYR A 179 4.07 11.02 25.92
CA TYR A 179 5.16 10.07 26.17
C TYR A 179 4.67 8.68 26.59
N LYS A 180 3.62 8.58 27.43
CA LYS A 180 3.05 7.28 27.81
C LYS A 180 2.50 6.53 26.58
N ALA A 181 1.80 7.22 25.69
CA ALA A 181 1.26 6.62 24.47
C ALA A 181 2.40 6.28 23.48
N ALA A 182 3.41 7.16 23.37
CA ALA A 182 4.60 6.93 22.57
C ALA A 182 5.32 5.63 22.95
N VAL A 183 5.55 5.38 24.26
CA VAL A 183 6.14 4.13 24.73
C VAL A 183 5.36 2.90 24.26
N VAL A 184 4.03 2.93 24.38
CA VAL A 184 3.18 1.82 23.93
C VAL A 184 3.25 1.63 22.42
N ALA A 185 3.10 2.70 21.65
CA ALA A 185 3.11 2.65 20.19
C ALA A 185 4.46 2.20 19.64
N LEU A 186 5.57 2.76 20.17
CA LEU A 186 6.94 2.37 19.77
C LEU A 186 7.23 0.90 20.09
N ASN A 187 6.79 0.45 21.29
CA ASN A 187 6.97 -0.95 21.66
C ASN A 187 6.18 -1.91 20.76
N ASN A 188 4.97 -1.52 20.34
CA ASN A 188 4.18 -2.31 19.39
C ASN A 188 4.85 -2.35 18.02
N SER A 189 5.33 -1.21 17.51
CA SER A 189 6.05 -1.12 16.24
C SER A 189 7.33 -1.97 16.24
N LEU A 190 8.12 -1.92 17.33
CA LEU A 190 9.32 -2.75 17.50
C LEU A 190 9.04 -4.26 17.52
N LYS A 191 7.86 -4.67 18.02
CA LYS A 191 7.44 -6.07 18.03
C LYS A 191 6.90 -6.53 16.68
N GLU A 192 6.16 -5.66 16.00
CA GLU A 192 5.57 -5.96 14.70
C GLU A 192 6.63 -6.03 13.60
N PHE A 193 7.65 -5.13 13.67
CA PHE A 193 8.71 -5.01 12.68
C PHE A 193 10.11 -5.08 13.33
N PRO A 194 10.54 -6.27 13.79
CA PRO A 194 11.81 -6.41 14.52
C PRO A 194 13.05 -6.07 13.68
N GLU A 195 12.99 -6.28 12.36
CA GLU A 195 14.10 -6.02 11.42
C GLU A 195 14.00 -4.63 10.76
N SER A 196 13.20 -3.73 11.33
CA SER A 196 12.97 -2.39 10.77
C SER A 196 14.27 -1.58 10.68
N SER A 197 14.46 -0.87 9.56
CA SER A 197 15.52 0.14 9.41
C SER A 197 15.40 1.30 10.42
N TYR A 198 14.22 1.52 11.00
CA TYR A 198 13.97 2.51 12.04
C TYR A 198 14.19 1.98 13.47
N ARG A 199 14.65 0.72 13.63
CA ARG A 199 14.70 0.04 14.92
C ARG A 199 15.49 0.81 15.97
N GLU A 200 16.72 1.25 15.66
CA GLU A 200 17.53 2.02 16.60
C GLU A 200 16.84 3.32 17.03
N GLU A 201 16.28 4.07 16.07
CA GLU A 201 15.57 5.31 16.38
C GLU A 201 14.32 5.05 17.23
N MET A 202 13.55 4.02 16.93
CA MET A 202 12.37 3.65 17.73
C MET A 202 12.76 3.27 19.16
N MET A 203 13.84 2.53 19.37
CA MET A 203 14.34 2.20 20.71
C MET A 203 14.82 3.44 21.47
N PHE A 204 15.52 4.34 20.79
CA PHE A 204 15.93 5.62 21.36
C PHE A 204 14.71 6.48 21.75
N LEU A 205 13.74 6.65 20.84
CA LEU A 205 12.53 7.43 21.12
C LEU A 205 11.71 6.83 22.27
N LYS A 206 11.65 5.49 22.38
CA LYS A 206 10.99 4.79 23.48
C LYS A 206 11.70 5.07 24.80
N LEU A 207 13.02 4.92 24.86
CA LEU A 207 13.84 5.24 26.03
C LEU A 207 13.67 6.70 26.46
N ASN A 208 13.75 7.63 25.52
CA ASN A 208 13.58 9.05 25.79
C ASN A 208 12.14 9.37 26.26
N SER A 209 11.15 8.71 25.69
CA SER A 209 9.75 8.82 26.17
C SER A 209 9.57 8.35 27.60
N LEU A 210 10.20 7.23 27.97
CA LEU A 210 10.19 6.74 29.37
C LEU A 210 10.83 7.73 30.32
N PHE A 211 11.99 8.29 29.94
CA PHE A 211 12.69 9.31 30.71
C PHE A 211 11.83 10.56 30.92
N LEU A 212 11.30 11.14 29.86
CA LEU A 212 10.46 12.33 29.91
C LEU A 212 9.14 12.05 30.66
N TYR A 213 8.55 10.87 30.49
CA TYR A 213 7.37 10.46 31.25
C TYR A 213 7.66 10.35 32.75
N ALA A 214 8.85 9.88 33.14
CA ALA A 214 9.27 9.86 34.53
C ALA A 214 9.47 11.30 35.07
N GLU A 215 10.19 12.15 34.29
CA GLU A 215 10.52 13.52 34.65
C GLU A 215 9.26 14.37 34.93
N TYR A 216 8.26 14.28 34.04
CA TYR A 216 7.00 15.02 34.16
C TYR A 216 5.95 14.34 35.11
N SER A 217 6.37 13.36 35.91
CA SER A 217 5.48 12.64 36.79
C SER A 217 5.47 13.23 38.20
N TYR A 218 4.41 12.94 38.96
CA TYR A 218 4.38 13.21 40.40
C TYR A 218 5.51 12.46 41.11
N ALA A 219 6.11 13.09 42.13
CA ALA A 219 7.25 12.55 42.86
C ALA A 219 7.04 11.11 43.41
N SER A 220 5.81 10.77 43.78
CA SER A 220 5.45 9.42 44.26
C SER A 220 5.54 8.33 43.15
N LYS A 221 5.60 8.71 41.86
CA LYS A 221 5.67 7.79 40.75
C LYS A 221 7.01 7.84 39.99
N GLN A 222 7.86 8.83 40.33
CA GLN A 222 9.11 9.03 39.58
C GLN A 222 10.07 7.85 39.73
N THR A 223 10.26 7.31 40.95
CA THR A 223 11.20 6.21 41.20
C THR A 223 10.86 4.98 40.36
N GLU A 224 9.60 4.56 40.35
CA GLU A 224 9.10 3.43 39.54
C GLU A 224 9.37 3.65 38.05
N ARG A 225 9.11 4.87 37.56
CA ARG A 225 9.24 5.20 36.13
C ARG A 225 10.69 5.37 35.68
N TYR A 226 11.55 5.92 36.52
CA TYR A 226 13.00 5.96 36.24
C TYR A 226 13.62 4.55 36.27
N GLN A 227 13.08 3.63 37.08
CA GLN A 227 13.52 2.23 37.01
C GLN A 227 13.19 1.62 35.63
N ALA A 228 11.99 1.86 35.09
CA ALA A 228 11.63 1.41 33.74
C ALA A 228 12.51 2.07 32.65
N THR A 229 12.94 3.33 32.85
CA THR A 229 13.90 4.00 31.97
C THR A 229 15.27 3.30 32.01
N LEU A 230 15.72 2.90 33.19
CA LEU A 230 16.99 2.20 33.37
C LEU A 230 16.98 0.83 32.68
N ASP A 231 15.89 0.07 32.84
CA ASP A 231 15.72 -1.25 32.22
C ASP A 231 15.76 -1.13 30.69
N ASP A 232 15.12 -0.11 30.14
CA ASP A 232 15.11 0.15 28.69
C ASP A 232 16.46 0.67 28.16
N TYR A 233 17.20 1.42 29.00
CA TYR A 233 18.59 1.80 28.69
C TYR A 233 19.47 0.57 28.50
N TYR A 234 19.39 -0.43 29.38
CA TYR A 234 20.17 -1.66 29.21
C TYR A 234 19.79 -2.42 27.95
N SER A 235 18.48 -2.49 27.64
CA SER A 235 18.00 -3.10 26.40
C SER A 235 18.55 -2.40 25.15
N TYR A 236 18.58 -1.05 25.15
CA TYR A 236 19.18 -0.30 24.06
C TYR A 236 20.68 -0.55 23.93
N MET A 237 21.43 -0.53 25.06
CA MET A 237 22.88 -0.73 25.07
C MET A 237 23.31 -2.16 24.70
N GLU A 238 22.48 -3.15 24.96
CA GLU A 238 22.71 -4.54 24.54
C GLU A 238 22.68 -4.64 23.01
N GLU A 239 21.75 -3.96 22.36
CA GLU A 239 21.56 -4.05 20.92
C GLU A 239 22.42 -3.03 20.15
N PHE A 240 22.54 -1.79 20.67
CA PHE A 240 23.24 -0.67 20.02
C PHE A 240 24.31 -0.03 20.90
N PRO A 241 25.37 -0.76 21.30
CA PRO A 241 26.41 -0.22 22.24
C PRO A 241 27.21 0.95 21.65
N LYS A 242 27.23 1.08 20.32
CA LYS A 242 27.90 2.16 19.57
C LYS A 242 26.96 2.80 18.56
N GLY A 243 25.69 2.84 18.88
CA GLY A 243 24.65 3.38 18.01
C GLY A 243 24.72 4.89 17.82
N THR A 244 23.93 5.37 16.87
CA THR A 244 23.83 6.79 16.47
C THR A 244 23.47 7.70 17.64
N TYR A 245 22.60 7.22 18.56
CA TYR A 245 22.07 7.99 19.69
C TYR A 245 22.85 7.78 21.01
N SER A 246 24.04 7.16 20.96
CA SER A 246 24.83 6.81 22.16
C SER A 246 25.11 7.97 23.10
N ARG A 247 25.29 9.21 22.59
CA ARG A 247 25.53 10.40 23.40
C ARG A 247 24.27 10.79 24.20
N GLU A 248 23.13 10.78 23.54
CA GLU A 248 21.83 11.11 24.15
C GLU A 248 21.43 10.06 25.17
N VAL A 249 21.60 8.79 24.84
CA VAL A 249 21.36 7.63 25.69
C VAL A 249 22.23 7.68 26.95
N ALA A 250 23.52 8.03 26.80
CA ALA A 250 24.42 8.20 27.97
C ALA A 250 23.98 9.34 28.90
N ARG A 251 23.45 10.45 28.36
CA ARG A 251 22.89 11.54 29.19
C ARG A 251 21.65 11.11 29.96
N ILE A 252 20.75 10.36 29.31
CA ILE A 252 19.54 9.81 29.94
C ILE A 252 19.97 8.89 31.11
N TYR A 253 20.93 8.00 30.87
CA TYR A 253 21.46 7.11 31.92
C TYR A 253 22.03 7.88 33.10
N GLN A 254 22.92 8.86 32.87
CA GLN A 254 23.55 9.66 33.94
C GLN A 254 22.50 10.38 34.79
N SER A 255 21.49 10.98 34.16
CA SER A 255 20.38 11.65 34.87
C SER A 255 19.55 10.66 35.66
N THR A 256 19.20 9.51 35.09
CA THR A 256 18.41 8.45 35.72
C THR A 256 19.16 7.84 36.92
N ALA A 257 20.44 7.49 36.74
CA ALA A 257 21.29 6.92 37.78
C ALA A 257 21.45 7.86 38.97
N LYS A 258 21.63 9.18 38.72
CA LYS A 258 21.70 10.20 39.77
C LYS A 258 20.41 10.25 40.62
N ILE A 259 19.25 10.20 39.94
CA ILE A 259 17.94 10.26 40.64
C ILE A 259 17.71 8.99 41.45
N LEU A 260 18.03 7.83 40.91
CA LEU A 260 17.90 6.52 41.59
C LEU A 260 19.00 6.27 42.62
N LYS A 261 19.98 7.20 42.79
CA LYS A 261 21.14 7.06 43.68
C LYS A 261 21.95 5.78 43.39
N ILE A 262 22.04 5.40 42.15
CA ILE A 262 22.86 4.28 41.70
C ILE A 262 24.30 4.75 41.68
N ASN A 263 25.16 4.20 42.58
CA ASN A 263 26.58 4.53 42.59
C ASN A 263 27.21 4.17 41.23
N SER A 264 27.93 5.14 40.65
CA SER A 264 28.64 5.01 39.37
C SER A 264 29.89 4.10 39.44
N GLU A 265 29.98 3.18 40.40
CA GLU A 265 31.13 2.30 40.67
C GLU A 265 31.20 1.04 39.80
N VAL A 266 30.36 0.91 38.77
CA VAL A 266 30.65 -0.06 37.71
C VAL A 266 31.40 0.67 36.58
N LYS A 267 32.53 1.31 36.94
CA LYS A 267 33.54 1.73 35.99
C LYS A 267 34.59 0.62 35.83
N ALA A 268 34.77 0.26 34.57
CA ALA A 268 36.05 -0.23 34.06
C ALA A 268 36.62 -1.47 34.78
N ASN A 269 35.99 -2.61 34.53
CA ASN A 269 36.72 -3.84 34.40
C ASN A 269 36.15 -4.55 33.14
N ASN A 270 36.70 -4.17 32.00
CA ASN A 270 37.22 -5.03 30.92
C ASN A 270 37.65 -4.16 29.73
#